data_06ee80e5a4efdb2703dd80d17e2a515f
#
_entry.id   06ee80e5a4efdb2703dd80d17e2a515f
#
_cell.length_a   1.000
_cell.length_b   1.000
_cell.length_c   1.000
_cell.angle_alpha   90.00
_cell.angle_beta   90.00
_cell.angle_gamma   90.00
#
_symmetry.space_group_name_H-M   'P 1'
#
loop_
_entity.id
_entity.type
_entity.pdbx_description
1 polymer ?
#
loop_
_entity_poly.entity_id
_entity_poly.type
_entity_poly.pdbx_seq_one_letter_code
_entity_poly.pdbx_strand_id
1 'polypeptide(L)'
;MQNKFSDEYKISSIVLSNSNLGASFLVGSDQAVVENFLEKKINYLDMLDIMKRVYKKIKLPKKYSIETSIETINNSYKLTNKLIHDGNL
;
A
#
# COMPACT_ATOMS: atom_id res chain seq x y z
N MET A 1 9.51 -2.02 24.31
CA MET A 1 9.52 -2.93 23.19
C MET A 1 8.90 -2.30 21.96
N GLN A 2 9.59 -2.39 20.89
CA GLN A 2 9.07 -1.91 19.65
C GLN A 2 8.14 -2.94 19.04
N ASN A 3 7.02 -2.48 18.51
CA ASN A 3 6.08 -3.42 17.96
C ASN A 3 5.63 -2.98 16.58
N LYS A 4 5.10 -3.93 15.84
CA LYS A 4 4.72 -3.72 14.46
C LYS A 4 3.46 -2.88 14.31
N PHE A 5 2.63 -2.88 15.33
CA PHE A 5 1.41 -2.08 15.30
C PHE A 5 1.71 -0.59 15.27
N SER A 6 2.79 -0.16 15.94
CA SER A 6 3.20 1.23 15.87
C SER A 6 3.54 1.64 14.44
N ASP A 7 4.26 0.77 13.72
CA ASP A 7 4.64 1.08 12.35
C ASP A 7 3.45 1.09 11.42
N GLU A 8 2.53 0.15 11.58
CA GLU A 8 1.30 0.14 10.79
C GLU A 8 0.50 1.40 11.03
N TYR A 9 0.38 1.79 12.28
CA TYR A 9 -0.37 2.97 12.63
C TYR A 9 0.27 4.22 12.04
N LYS A 10 1.59 4.30 12.06
CA LYS A 10 2.30 5.45 11.52
C LYS A 10 2.09 5.61 10.02
N ILE A 11 2.23 4.53 9.27
CA ILE A 11 2.07 4.66 7.82
C ILE A 11 0.62 4.96 7.48
N SER A 12 -0.33 4.37 8.17
CA SER A 12 -1.74 4.67 7.94
C SER A 12 -2.04 6.13 8.22
N SER A 13 -1.53 6.66 9.33
CA SER A 13 -1.73 8.06 9.68
C SER A 13 -1.14 8.99 8.63
N ILE A 14 0.07 8.70 8.18
CA ILE A 14 0.73 9.53 7.18
C ILE A 14 -0.06 9.54 5.88
N VAL A 15 -0.46 8.37 5.42
CA VAL A 15 -1.18 8.25 4.16
C VAL A 15 -2.52 8.97 4.24
N LEU A 16 -3.27 8.73 5.30
CA LEU A 16 -4.60 9.33 5.44
C LEU A 16 -4.54 10.84 5.64
N SER A 17 -3.47 11.35 6.26
CA SER A 17 -3.37 12.78 6.50
C SER A 17 -2.94 13.55 5.25
N ASN A 18 -2.36 12.88 4.27
CA ASN A 18 -1.85 13.55 3.08
C ASN A 18 -2.87 13.69 1.96
N SER A 19 -3.91 12.86 1.95
CA SER A 19 -4.82 12.86 0.82
C SER A 19 -6.08 12.08 1.13
N ASN A 20 -7.19 12.52 0.56
CA ASN A 20 -8.42 11.72 0.61
C ASN A 20 -8.27 10.41 -0.16
N LEU A 21 -7.28 10.32 -1.04
CA LEU A 21 -7.00 9.10 -1.78
C LEU A 21 -6.06 8.16 -1.04
N GLY A 22 -5.58 8.59 0.13
CA GLY A 22 -4.76 7.72 0.96
C GLY A 22 -5.47 6.45 1.36
N ALA A 23 -6.76 6.54 1.67
CA ALA A 23 -7.55 5.36 2.01
C ALA A 23 -7.66 4.41 0.81
N SER A 24 -7.83 4.96 -0.39
CA SER A 24 -7.88 4.14 -1.61
C SER A 24 -6.57 3.43 -1.85
N PHE A 25 -5.46 4.13 -1.64
CA PHE A 25 -4.14 3.52 -1.74
C PHE A 25 -4.01 2.34 -0.78
N LEU A 26 -4.41 2.56 0.48
CA LEU A 26 -4.30 1.51 1.49
C LEU A 26 -5.11 0.28 1.13
N VAL A 27 -6.33 0.48 0.62
CA VAL A 27 -7.18 -0.64 0.23
C VAL A 27 -6.50 -1.50 -0.83
N GLY A 28 -6.00 -0.86 -1.89
CA GLY A 28 -5.38 -1.60 -2.98
C GLY A 28 -4.08 -2.27 -2.59
N SER A 29 -3.22 -1.54 -1.91
CA SER A 29 -1.92 -2.06 -1.52
C SER A 29 -2.06 -3.16 -0.47
N ASP A 30 -2.95 -2.97 0.50
CA ASP A 30 -3.17 -3.96 1.54
C ASP A 30 -3.67 -5.28 0.95
N GLN A 31 -4.60 -5.20 0.00
CA GLN A 31 -5.11 -6.41 -0.64
C GLN A 31 -3.99 -7.19 -1.32
N ALA A 32 -3.11 -6.48 -2.01
CA ALA A 32 -2.01 -7.14 -2.72
C ALA A 32 -1.03 -7.80 -1.75
N VAL A 33 -0.65 -7.10 -0.66
CA VAL A 33 0.33 -7.70 0.26
C VAL A 33 -0.29 -8.86 1.01
N VAL A 34 -1.57 -8.78 1.37
CA VAL A 34 -2.24 -9.88 2.07
C VAL A 34 -2.30 -11.12 1.17
N GLU A 35 -2.69 -10.94 -0.10
CA GLU A 35 -2.76 -12.05 -1.02
C GLU A 35 -1.40 -12.73 -1.18
N ASN A 36 -0.34 -11.94 -1.33
CA ASN A 36 0.99 -12.50 -1.49
C ASN A 36 1.50 -13.14 -0.21
N PHE A 37 1.12 -12.60 0.94
CA PHE A 37 1.47 -13.21 2.21
C PHE A 37 0.81 -14.57 2.35
N LEU A 38 -0.48 -14.68 2.01
CA LEU A 38 -1.19 -15.93 2.09
C LEU A 38 -0.64 -16.98 1.14
N GLU A 39 -0.09 -16.53 0.02
CA GLU A 39 0.56 -17.43 -0.94
C GLU A 39 2.02 -17.71 -0.59
N LYS A 40 2.46 -17.22 0.55
CA LYS A 40 3.82 -17.44 1.06
C LYS A 40 4.92 -16.84 0.19
N LYS A 41 4.58 -15.81 -0.58
CA LYS A 41 5.57 -15.12 -1.41
C LYS A 41 6.32 -14.07 -0.64
N ILE A 42 5.76 -13.56 0.45
CA ILE A 42 6.40 -12.56 1.30
C ILE A 42 6.13 -12.89 2.76
N ASN A 43 6.97 -12.35 3.64
CA ASN A 43 6.81 -12.52 5.07
C ASN A 43 5.93 -11.41 5.64
N TYR A 44 5.39 -11.65 6.82
CA TYR A 44 4.61 -10.63 7.51
C TYR A 44 5.41 -9.32 7.66
N LEU A 45 6.69 -9.44 7.99
CA LEU A 45 7.53 -8.27 8.18
C LEU A 45 7.72 -7.46 6.90
N ASP A 46 7.64 -8.12 5.75
CA ASP A 46 7.81 -7.45 4.46
C ASP A 46 6.61 -6.61 4.08
N MET A 47 5.43 -6.91 4.63
CA MET A 47 4.20 -6.25 4.20
C MET A 47 4.25 -4.74 4.37
N LEU A 48 4.66 -4.27 5.55
CA LEU A 48 4.75 -2.84 5.79
C LEU A 48 5.81 -2.16 4.95
N ASP A 49 6.95 -2.82 4.81
CA ASP A 49 8.04 -2.27 4.02
C ASP A 49 7.62 -2.11 2.56
N ILE A 50 6.94 -3.11 2.03
CA ILE A 50 6.44 -3.07 0.67
C ILE A 50 5.47 -1.92 0.49
N MET A 51 4.53 -1.77 1.41
CA MET A 51 3.55 -0.70 1.32
C MET A 51 4.21 0.68 1.37
N LYS A 52 5.22 0.84 2.22
CA LYS A 52 5.96 2.10 2.27
C LYS A 52 6.65 2.40 0.96
N ARG A 53 7.24 1.40 0.34
CA ARG A 53 7.93 1.57 -0.94
C ARG A 53 6.95 1.92 -2.05
N VAL A 54 5.79 1.27 -2.07
CA VAL A 54 4.77 1.56 -3.07
C VAL A 54 4.26 2.99 -2.89
N TYR A 55 4.03 3.39 -1.65
CA TYR A 55 3.53 4.74 -1.39
C TYR A 55 4.49 5.81 -1.89
N LYS A 56 5.79 5.56 -1.79
CA LYS A 56 6.79 6.51 -2.28
C LYS A 56 6.82 6.59 -3.80
N LYS A 57 6.42 5.52 -4.48
CA LYS A 57 6.48 5.46 -5.95
C LYS A 57 5.20 5.86 -6.62
N ILE A 58 4.06 5.63 -5.97
CA ILE A 58 2.78 5.89 -6.59
C ILE A 58 2.51 7.39 -6.68
N LYS A 59 1.86 7.78 -7.77
CA LYS A 59 1.44 9.17 -7.94
C LYS A 59 -0.06 9.22 -7.73
N LEU A 60 -0.47 9.86 -6.65
CA LEU A 60 -1.89 9.98 -6.35
C LEU A 60 -2.48 11.15 -7.12
N PRO A 61 -3.68 10.99 -7.69
CA PRO A 61 -4.36 12.10 -8.34
C PRO A 61 -4.57 13.25 -7.36
N LYS A 62 -4.57 14.46 -7.87
CA LYS A 62 -4.77 15.63 -7.02
C LYS A 62 -6.24 15.85 -6.68
N LYS A 63 -7.12 15.44 -7.57
CA LYS A 63 -8.54 15.65 -7.39
C LYS A 63 -9.21 14.37 -6.93
N TYR A 64 -9.99 14.46 -5.87
CA TYR A 64 -10.73 13.32 -5.35
C TYR A 64 -12.06 13.17 -6.08
N SER A 65 -12.35 11.96 -6.53
CA SER A 65 -13.64 11.61 -7.11
C SER A 65 -13.79 10.10 -6.98
N ILE A 66 -15.00 9.60 -7.25
CA ILE A 66 -15.22 8.16 -7.23
C ILE A 66 -14.31 7.49 -8.25
N GLU A 67 -14.16 8.11 -9.43
CA GLU A 67 -13.33 7.57 -10.49
C GLU A 67 -11.86 7.51 -10.09
N THR A 68 -11.33 8.59 -9.51
CA THR A 68 -9.92 8.60 -9.10
C THR A 68 -9.69 7.67 -7.92
N SER A 69 -10.71 7.49 -7.08
CA SER A 69 -10.61 6.56 -5.95
C SER A 69 -10.48 5.12 -6.46
N ILE A 70 -11.33 4.73 -7.40
CA ILE A 70 -11.28 3.39 -7.99
C ILE A 70 -9.96 3.19 -8.72
N GLU A 71 -9.55 4.18 -9.48
CA GLU A 71 -8.28 4.13 -10.20
C GLU A 71 -7.11 3.95 -9.25
N THR A 72 -7.13 4.67 -8.13
CA THR A 72 -6.06 4.58 -7.13
C THR A 72 -6.01 3.19 -6.52
N ILE A 73 -7.17 2.60 -6.20
CA ILE A 73 -7.21 1.24 -5.67
C ILE A 73 -6.56 0.27 -6.65
N ASN A 74 -6.96 0.36 -7.92
CA ASN A 74 -6.43 -0.55 -8.94
C ASN A 74 -4.94 -0.35 -9.17
N ASN A 75 -4.50 0.90 -9.24
CA ASN A 75 -3.09 1.20 -9.46
C ASN A 75 -2.23 0.77 -8.27
N SER A 76 -2.73 0.97 -7.06
CA SER A 76 -2.01 0.55 -5.87
C SER A 76 -1.84 -0.96 -5.83
N TYR A 77 -2.91 -1.68 -6.17
CA TYR A 77 -2.87 -3.13 -6.21
C TYR A 77 -1.86 -3.62 -7.24
N LYS A 78 -1.92 -3.07 -8.45
CA LYS A 78 -1.03 -3.48 -9.53
C LYS A 78 0.42 -3.15 -9.22
N LEU A 79 0.68 -1.95 -8.72
CA LEU A 79 2.04 -1.54 -8.42
C LEU A 79 2.64 -2.38 -7.30
N THR A 80 1.84 -2.68 -6.28
CA THR A 80 2.30 -3.51 -5.17
C THR A 80 2.67 -4.91 -5.66
N ASN A 81 1.81 -5.51 -6.49
CA ASN A 81 2.11 -6.82 -7.05
C ASN A 81 3.35 -6.79 -7.93
N LYS A 82 3.51 -5.74 -8.71
CA LYS A 82 4.68 -5.61 -9.56
C LYS A 82 5.96 -5.56 -8.74
N LEU A 83 5.94 -4.77 -7.67
CA LEU A 83 7.11 -4.66 -6.82
C LEU A 83 7.49 -5.99 -6.21
N ILE A 84 6.50 -6.75 -5.76
CA ILE A 84 6.74 -8.07 -5.17
C ILE A 84 7.28 -9.05 -6.21
N HIS A 85 6.65 -9.10 -7.38
CA HIS A 85 7.02 -10.06 -8.42
C HIS A 85 8.36 -9.73 -9.06
N ASP A 86 8.72 -8.46 -9.11
CA ASP A 86 10.01 -8.05 -9.67
C ASP A 86 11.16 -8.27 -8.70
N GLY A 87 10.85 -8.62 -7.45
CA GLY A 87 11.90 -8.88 -6.47
C GLY A 87 12.57 -7.62 -5.96
N ASN A 88 11.93 -6.47 -6.06
CA ASN A 88 12.48 -5.19 -5.62
C ASN A 88 12.12 -4.88 -4.17
N LEU A 89 12.31 -5.84 -3.32
CA LEU A 89 11.99 -5.69 -1.90
C LEU A 89 13.13 -5.15 -1.09
#